data_f2e72c02cac6c76ed31fc9d53d7f43e6
#
_entry.id   f2e72c02cac6c76ed31fc9d53d7f43e6
#
_cell.length_a   1.000
_cell.length_b   1.000
_cell.length_c   1.000
_cell.angle_alpha   90.00
_cell.angle_beta   90.00
_cell.angle_gamma   90.00
#
_symmetry.space_group_name_H-M   'P 1'
#
loop_
_entity.id
_entity.type
_entity.pdbx_description
1 polymer ?
#
loop_
_entity_poly.entity_id
_entity_poly.type
_entity_poly.pdbx_seq_one_letter_code
_entity_poly.pdbx_strand_id
1 'polypeptide(L)'
;MKIRPIKVLSIVMYLLTTSLSLADDVNYLREAISNTAESIVEGRAGDTDDMLEYLQNARDYAISAQEKYKNKQIKIAVYHINWAINHADENNLSSAMKDAGLALLHLKYMIR
;
A
#
# COMPACT_ATOMS: atom_id res chain seq x y z
N MET A 1 -22.05 5.64 9.57
CA MET A 1 -20.71 6.08 9.53
C MET A 1 -19.76 4.97 9.96
N LYS A 2 -18.69 4.91 9.35
CA LYS A 2 -17.79 3.83 9.58
C LYS A 2 -16.69 4.22 10.54
N ILE A 3 -16.63 3.53 11.63
CA ILE A 3 -15.57 3.74 12.58
C ILE A 3 -14.41 2.84 12.19
N ARG A 4 -13.22 3.31 12.42
CA ARG A 4 -12.07 2.51 12.12
C ARG A 4 -11.19 2.29 13.32
N PRO A 5 -11.76 1.69 14.37
CA PRO A 5 -10.98 1.48 15.59
C PRO A 5 -9.79 0.56 15.36
N ILE A 6 -9.94 -0.41 14.48
CA ILE A 6 -8.84 -1.31 14.18
C ILE A 6 -7.69 -0.55 13.55
N LYS A 7 -8.00 0.39 12.69
CA LYS A 7 -6.97 1.18 12.05
C LYS A 7 -6.22 2.02 13.08
N VAL A 8 -6.93 2.61 14.01
CA VAL A 8 -6.31 3.39 15.07
C VAL A 8 -5.42 2.49 15.91
N LEU A 9 -5.89 1.30 16.23
CA LEU A 9 -5.10 0.36 17.00
C LEU A 9 -3.84 -0.04 16.25
N SER A 10 -3.95 -0.22 14.93
CA SER A 10 -2.79 -0.56 14.13
C SER A 10 -1.74 0.52 14.19
N ILE A 11 -2.17 1.77 14.15
CA ILE A 11 -1.24 2.88 14.22
C ILE A 11 -0.52 2.89 15.57
N VAL A 12 -1.25 2.67 16.66
CA VAL A 12 -0.66 2.63 17.98
C VAL A 12 0.38 1.52 18.07
N MET A 13 0.04 0.34 17.58
CA MET A 13 0.98 -0.78 17.63
C MET A 13 2.21 -0.50 16.79
N TYR A 14 2.01 0.14 15.66
CA TYR A 14 3.13 0.49 14.81
C TYR A 14 4.09 1.42 15.55
N LEU A 15 3.55 2.40 16.23
CA LEU A 15 4.38 3.33 16.99
C LEU A 15 5.17 2.62 18.07
N LEU A 16 4.56 1.63 18.70
CA LEU A 16 5.26 0.88 19.73
C LEU A 16 6.41 0.09 19.16
N THR A 17 6.27 -0.39 17.94
CA THR A 17 7.32 -1.19 17.33
C THR A 17 8.40 -0.36 16.66
N THR A 18 8.18 0.93 16.50
CA THR A 18 9.17 1.76 15.81
C THR A 18 10.47 1.88 16.58
N SER A 19 10.46 1.50 17.85
CA SER A 19 11.71 1.50 18.61
C SER A 19 12.69 0.43 18.09
N LEU A 20 12.20 -0.51 17.28
CA LEU A 20 13.04 -1.55 16.71
C LEU A 20 13.49 -1.13 15.33
N SER A 21 14.37 -0.16 15.29
CA SER A 21 14.75 0.49 14.05
C SER A 21 15.39 -0.45 13.03
N LEU A 22 15.98 -1.54 13.50
CA LEU A 22 16.68 -2.44 12.57
C LEU A 22 15.74 -3.08 11.54
N ALA A 23 14.46 -3.17 11.87
CA ALA A 23 13.50 -3.81 10.99
C ALA A 23 12.75 -2.81 10.12
N ASP A 24 13.03 -1.52 10.25
CA ASP A 24 12.22 -0.50 9.60
C ASP A 24 12.21 -0.63 8.09
N ASP A 25 13.36 -0.89 7.49
CA ASP A 25 13.45 -0.98 6.04
C ASP A 25 12.58 -2.09 5.47
N VAL A 26 12.67 -3.25 6.09
CA VAL A 26 11.89 -4.39 5.67
C VAL A 26 10.42 -4.14 5.94
N ASN A 27 10.12 -3.45 7.03
CA ASN A 27 8.74 -3.15 7.38
C ASN A 27 8.06 -2.25 6.37
N TYR A 28 8.74 -1.22 5.89
CA TYR A 28 8.14 -0.36 4.88
C TYR A 28 7.72 -1.16 3.66
N LEU A 29 8.59 -2.04 3.20
CA LEU A 29 8.27 -2.83 2.02
C LEU A 29 7.14 -3.80 2.29
N ARG A 30 7.17 -4.46 3.43
CA ARG A 30 6.11 -5.41 3.78
C ARG A 30 4.77 -4.71 3.96
N GLU A 31 4.79 -3.53 4.57
CA GLU A 31 3.55 -2.77 4.73
C GLU A 31 3.02 -2.30 3.39
N ALA A 32 3.90 -1.90 2.50
CA ALA A 32 3.46 -1.51 1.17
C ALA A 32 2.79 -2.70 0.47
N ILE A 33 3.39 -3.88 0.58
CA ILE A 33 2.82 -5.09 -0.02
C ILE A 33 1.47 -5.42 0.59
N SER A 34 1.40 -5.40 1.91
CA SER A 34 0.18 -5.75 2.63
C SER A 34 -0.96 -4.80 2.27
N ASN A 35 -0.69 -3.51 2.28
CA ASN A 35 -1.72 -2.53 1.98
C ASN A 35 -2.14 -2.59 0.51
N THR A 36 -1.21 -2.85 -0.39
CA THR A 36 -1.56 -3.00 -1.78
C THR A 36 -2.48 -4.22 -1.98
N ALA A 37 -2.15 -5.33 -1.33
CA ALA A 37 -2.98 -6.53 -1.42
C ALA A 37 -4.37 -6.28 -0.85
N GLU A 38 -4.45 -5.60 0.29
CA GLU A 38 -5.75 -5.29 0.89
C GLU A 38 -6.58 -4.38 0.00
N SER A 39 -5.93 -3.45 -0.70
CA SER A 39 -6.68 -2.58 -1.59
C SER A 39 -7.38 -3.39 -2.68
N ILE A 40 -6.76 -4.45 -3.15
CA ILE A 40 -7.37 -5.29 -4.18
C ILE A 40 -8.59 -6.03 -3.60
N VAL A 41 -8.47 -6.49 -2.37
CA VAL A 41 -9.61 -7.15 -1.71
C VAL A 41 -10.78 -6.19 -1.63
N GLU A 42 -10.53 -4.96 -1.20
CA GLU A 42 -11.60 -3.97 -1.08
C GLU A 42 -12.16 -3.58 -2.44
N GLY A 43 -11.31 -3.51 -3.45
CA GLY A 43 -11.77 -3.25 -4.80
C GLY A 43 -12.72 -4.33 -5.31
N ARG A 44 -12.40 -5.57 -5.01
CA ARG A 44 -13.28 -6.69 -5.38
C ARG A 44 -14.63 -6.61 -4.67
N ALA A 45 -14.61 -6.12 -3.45
CA ALA A 45 -15.84 -5.95 -2.68
C ALA A 45 -16.64 -4.72 -3.11
N GLY A 46 -16.10 -3.92 -4.01
CA GLY A 46 -16.77 -2.71 -4.46
C GLY A 46 -16.67 -1.55 -3.49
N ASP A 47 -15.76 -1.62 -2.53
CA ASP A 47 -15.60 -0.60 -1.51
C ASP A 47 -14.54 0.40 -1.94
N THR A 48 -14.97 1.43 -2.65
CA THR A 48 -14.04 2.42 -3.19
C THR A 48 -13.29 3.17 -2.09
N ASP A 49 -14.00 3.57 -1.05
CA ASP A 49 -13.38 4.36 0.02
C ASP A 49 -12.27 3.58 0.72
N ASP A 50 -12.56 2.32 1.06
CA ASP A 50 -11.56 1.50 1.72
C ASP A 50 -10.41 1.17 0.78
N MET A 51 -10.69 0.93 -0.48
CA MET A 51 -9.64 0.70 -1.44
C MET A 51 -8.70 1.89 -1.52
N LEU A 52 -9.27 3.11 -1.60
CA LEU A 52 -8.46 4.32 -1.65
C LEU A 52 -7.59 4.47 -0.42
N GLU A 53 -8.14 4.16 0.73
CA GLU A 53 -7.40 4.30 1.97
C GLU A 53 -6.19 3.36 2.00
N TYR A 54 -6.40 2.12 1.61
CA TYR A 54 -5.29 1.17 1.56
C TYR A 54 -4.27 1.57 0.50
N LEU A 55 -4.71 2.08 -0.64
CA LEU A 55 -3.77 2.50 -1.67
C LEU A 55 -2.92 3.67 -1.21
N GLN A 56 -3.51 4.62 -0.50
CA GLN A 56 -2.76 5.75 0.01
C GLN A 56 -1.75 5.32 1.04
N ASN A 57 -2.13 4.39 1.91
CA ASN A 57 -1.18 3.83 2.86
C ASN A 57 -0.06 3.10 2.14
N ALA A 58 -0.41 2.30 1.14
CA ALA A 58 0.60 1.58 0.36
C ALA A 58 1.58 2.54 -0.29
N ARG A 59 1.07 3.64 -0.84
CA ARG A 59 1.93 4.63 -1.47
C ARG A 59 2.93 5.21 -0.47
N ASP A 60 2.44 5.57 0.70
CA ASP A 60 3.31 6.18 1.70
C ASP A 60 4.42 5.24 2.12
N TYR A 61 4.08 3.98 2.36
CA TYR A 61 5.09 2.99 2.70
C TYR A 61 6.04 2.73 1.55
N ALA A 62 5.52 2.66 0.33
CA ALA A 62 6.37 2.41 -0.83
C ALA A 62 7.34 3.57 -1.07
N ILE A 63 6.89 4.80 -0.85
CA ILE A 63 7.77 5.95 -0.99
C ILE A 63 8.87 5.88 0.06
N SER A 64 8.54 5.52 1.30
CA SER A 64 9.54 5.37 2.34
C SER A 64 10.55 4.28 1.97
N ALA A 65 10.06 3.17 1.44
CA ALA A 65 10.96 2.10 1.01
C ALA A 65 11.84 2.57 -0.15
N GLN A 66 11.29 3.37 -1.05
CA GLN A 66 12.07 3.88 -2.18
C GLN A 66 13.20 4.80 -1.71
N GLU A 67 12.92 5.63 -0.74
CA GLU A 67 13.96 6.50 -0.20
C GLU A 67 15.10 5.70 0.40
N LYS A 68 14.77 4.55 0.96
CA LYS A 68 15.75 3.71 1.61
C LYS A 68 16.54 2.89 0.62
N TYR A 69 15.84 2.23 -0.29
CA TYR A 69 16.47 1.28 -1.21
C TYR A 69 16.85 1.87 -2.55
N LYS A 70 16.20 2.94 -2.96
CA LYS A 70 16.45 3.58 -4.24
C LYS A 70 16.44 2.57 -5.38
N ASN A 71 15.39 1.77 -5.41
CA ASN A 71 15.29 0.65 -6.32
C ASN A 71 14.26 0.92 -7.41
N LYS A 72 14.62 0.54 -8.64
CA LYS A 72 13.77 0.76 -9.79
C LYS A 72 12.41 0.07 -9.67
N GLN A 73 12.39 -1.14 -9.10
CA GLN A 73 11.15 -1.89 -8.97
C GLN A 73 10.16 -1.17 -8.04
N ILE A 74 10.68 -0.62 -6.95
CA ILE A 74 9.82 0.11 -6.03
C ILE A 74 9.30 1.38 -6.70
N LYS A 75 10.15 2.04 -7.47
CA LYS A 75 9.74 3.24 -8.19
C LYS A 75 8.59 2.93 -9.15
N ILE A 76 8.69 1.83 -9.86
CA ILE A 76 7.63 1.40 -10.78
C ILE A 76 6.36 1.09 -10.00
N ALA A 77 6.50 0.45 -8.83
CA ALA A 77 5.34 0.14 -8.01
C ALA A 77 4.63 1.43 -7.57
N VAL A 78 5.38 2.44 -7.15
CA VAL A 78 4.78 3.72 -6.76
C VAL A 78 4.01 4.32 -7.93
N TYR A 79 4.58 4.24 -9.12
CA TYR A 79 3.91 4.73 -10.31
C TYR A 79 2.54 4.06 -10.50
N HIS A 80 2.50 2.74 -10.36
CA HIS A 80 1.24 2.01 -10.54
C HIS A 80 0.27 2.26 -9.37
N ILE A 81 0.79 2.44 -8.16
CA ILE A 81 -0.09 2.77 -7.04
C ILE A 81 -0.76 4.13 -7.29
N ASN A 82 -0.01 5.09 -7.80
CA ASN A 82 -0.59 6.41 -8.08
C ASN A 82 -1.68 6.29 -9.15
N TRP A 83 -1.48 5.49 -10.17
CA TRP A 83 -2.51 5.28 -11.17
C TRP A 83 -3.73 4.56 -10.59
N ALA A 84 -3.48 3.59 -9.70
CA ALA A 84 -4.59 2.91 -9.05
C ALA A 84 -5.42 3.89 -8.23
N ILE A 85 -4.76 4.81 -7.53
CA ILE A 85 -5.47 5.83 -6.76
C ILE A 85 -6.34 6.69 -7.69
N ASN A 86 -5.79 7.12 -8.81
CA ASN A 86 -6.55 7.92 -9.76
C ASN A 86 -7.77 7.18 -10.27
N HIS A 87 -7.59 5.92 -10.64
CA HIS A 87 -8.71 5.14 -11.15
C HIS A 87 -9.77 4.89 -10.08
N ALA A 88 -9.34 4.62 -8.86
CA ALA A 88 -10.30 4.41 -7.78
C ALA A 88 -11.04 5.70 -7.46
N ASP A 89 -10.34 6.83 -7.53
CA ASP A 89 -10.97 8.14 -7.33
C ASP A 89 -12.08 8.38 -8.34
N GLU A 90 -11.90 7.86 -9.53
CA GLU A 90 -12.90 7.97 -10.60
C GLU A 90 -13.92 6.84 -10.54
N ASN A 91 -13.88 6.06 -9.48
CA ASN A 91 -14.74 4.92 -9.28
C ASN A 91 -14.58 3.86 -10.36
N ASN A 92 -13.41 3.80 -10.96
CA ASN A 92 -13.07 2.80 -11.96
C ASN A 92 -12.28 1.69 -11.27
N LEU A 93 -13.01 0.83 -10.56
CA LEU A 93 -12.37 -0.16 -9.71
C LEU A 93 -11.62 -1.23 -10.50
N SER A 94 -12.12 -1.55 -11.68
CA SER A 94 -11.47 -2.57 -12.50
C SER A 94 -10.04 -2.14 -12.86
N SER A 95 -9.91 -0.91 -13.36
CA SER A 95 -8.59 -0.40 -13.72
C SER A 95 -7.72 -0.19 -12.49
N ALA A 96 -8.34 0.25 -11.38
CA ALA A 96 -7.60 0.43 -10.14
C ALA A 96 -7.01 -0.89 -9.66
N MET A 97 -7.79 -1.96 -9.71
CA MET A 97 -7.29 -3.27 -9.30
C MET A 97 -6.19 -3.78 -10.21
N LYS A 98 -6.28 -3.49 -11.49
CA LYS A 98 -5.23 -3.88 -12.42
C LYS A 98 -3.91 -3.21 -12.07
N ASP A 99 -3.95 -1.90 -11.82
CA ASP A 99 -2.73 -1.19 -11.47
C ASP A 99 -2.22 -1.60 -10.08
N ALA A 100 -3.12 -1.83 -9.14
CA ALA A 100 -2.69 -2.31 -7.82
C ALA A 100 -2.01 -3.67 -7.96
N GLY A 101 -2.53 -4.53 -8.84
CA GLY A 101 -1.91 -5.83 -9.08
C GLY A 101 -0.51 -5.71 -9.65
N LEU A 102 -0.32 -4.77 -10.58
CA LEU A 102 1.01 -4.54 -11.14
C LEU A 102 1.96 -4.01 -10.08
N ALA A 103 1.48 -3.09 -9.25
CA ALA A 103 2.30 -2.58 -8.16
C ALA A 103 2.71 -3.71 -7.23
N LEU A 104 1.76 -4.57 -6.89
CA LEU A 104 2.04 -5.68 -5.99
C LEU A 104 3.13 -6.59 -6.56
N LEU A 105 3.05 -6.86 -7.85
CA LEU A 105 4.04 -7.70 -8.51
C LEU A 105 5.45 -7.11 -8.37
N HIS A 106 5.59 -5.82 -8.62
CA HIS A 106 6.89 -5.18 -8.53
C HIS A 106 7.41 -5.11 -7.10
N LEU A 107 6.52 -4.86 -6.13
CA LEU A 107 6.93 -4.84 -4.73
C LEU A 107 7.39 -6.22 -4.28
N LYS A 108 6.66 -7.26 -4.65
CA LYS A 108 7.02 -8.61 -4.23
C LYS A 108 8.34 -9.06 -4.83
N TYR A 109 8.67 -8.54 -5.98
CA TYR A 109 9.94 -8.86 -6.62
C TYR A 109 11.11 -8.54 -5.69
N MET A 110 10.94 -7.56 -4.83
CA MET A 110 12.01 -7.10 -3.96
C MET A 110 12.30 -8.04 -2.80
N ILE A 111 11.36 -8.89 -2.44
CA ILE A 111 11.53 -9.76 -1.26
C ILE A 111 11.54 -11.24 -1.62
N ARG A 112 11.94 -11.55 -2.83
CA ARG A 112 12.01 -12.93 -3.28
C ARG A 112 13.21 -13.66 -2.71
#